data_1f924467f8cd23dd9984084dc29a3b5e
#
_entry.id   1f924467f8cd23dd9984084dc29a3b5e
#
_cell.length_a   1.000
_cell.length_b   1.000
_cell.length_c   1.000
_cell.angle_alpha   90.00
_cell.angle_beta   90.00
_cell.angle_gamma   90.00
#
_symmetry.space_group_name_H-M   'P 1'
#
loop_
_entity.id
_entity.type
_entity.pdbx_description
1 polymer ?
#
loop_
_entity_poly.entity_id
_entity_poly.type
_entity_poly.pdbx_seq_one_letter_code
_entity_poly.pdbx_strand_id
1 'polypeptide(L)'
;MKPMGPIPPFFDSEEGMLLIGGRGAASLVEEAGDTPLFVYDMGIIEHQVKALRDVMPPALSIHYAVKANPYPPLLERMVGQVDGFDVASGGEMARALEAGMDSGHVSFAGPGKRDDELAAAIDAGVTLNLESEGEARRAIAIGEQRGRTPRLAVRVNPDFDLKGSGMRMGGGAKPFGVDADRAADLARWVIDAGADWRGWHIFAGSQALDAEALIDMQAATVGLAARLSDAVGLAPPLVNLGGGFGIPHFPGDQRLDIAPIGEALAQTLHARGDILSTSDFAIELGRWLVGEAGVYLTRVVDVKQSQGETFVVVDGGLHHQLAASGNFGTVVRRNYPIAVANRFGAPPAEDAVTVVGCLCTPIDKLGDKVALPAVSEGDLIAIFIAGAYGASASPAAFLGHPAPLELLLG
;
A
#
# COMPACT_ATOMS: atom_id res chain seq x y z
N MET A 1 -18.89 -24.92 0.26
CA MET A 1 -18.59 -23.48 0.23
C MET A 1 -17.22 -23.23 0.83
N LYS A 2 -16.45 -22.30 0.23
CA LYS A 2 -15.18 -21.82 0.81
C LYS A 2 -15.41 -20.47 1.48
N PRO A 3 -14.81 -20.22 2.63
CA PRO A 3 -14.98 -18.95 3.31
C PRO A 3 -14.34 -17.80 2.54
N MET A 4 -14.87 -16.59 2.72
CA MET A 4 -14.29 -15.33 2.24
C MET A 4 -13.89 -14.48 3.44
N GLY A 5 -13.05 -13.48 3.19
CA GLY A 5 -12.69 -12.49 4.19
C GLY A 5 -13.89 -11.64 4.63
N PRO A 6 -13.72 -10.87 5.70
CA PRO A 6 -14.78 -9.97 6.18
C PRO A 6 -14.95 -8.79 5.21
N ILE A 7 -16.18 -8.41 4.93
CA ILE A 7 -16.46 -7.13 4.25
C ILE A 7 -16.10 -6.01 5.23
N PRO A 8 -15.36 -4.97 4.79
CA PRO A 8 -15.06 -3.83 5.65
C PRO A 8 -16.33 -3.15 6.19
N PRO A 9 -16.34 -2.64 7.44
CA PRO A 9 -17.56 -2.16 8.12
C PRO A 9 -18.02 -0.76 7.66
N PHE A 10 -17.52 -0.29 6.53
CA PHE A 10 -17.78 1.06 5.99
C PHE A 10 -18.89 1.08 4.94
N PHE A 11 -19.42 -0.09 4.57
CA PHE A 11 -20.38 -0.22 3.49
C PHE A 11 -21.76 -0.58 4.03
N ASP A 12 -22.77 0.12 3.51
CA ASP A 12 -24.17 -0.02 3.86
C ASP A 12 -25.01 -0.44 2.64
N SER A 13 -26.30 -0.56 2.81
CA SER A 13 -27.22 -0.81 1.70
C SER A 13 -28.53 -0.06 1.85
N GLU A 14 -29.10 0.32 0.73
CA GLU A 14 -30.48 0.83 0.62
C GLU A 14 -31.24 -0.02 -0.38
N GLU A 15 -32.40 -0.55 0.02
CA GLU A 15 -33.23 -1.47 -0.78
C GLU A 15 -32.45 -2.65 -1.39
N GLY A 16 -31.43 -3.14 -0.68
CA GLY A 16 -30.55 -4.23 -1.14
C GLY A 16 -29.47 -3.82 -2.12
N MET A 17 -29.37 -2.54 -2.47
CA MET A 17 -28.27 -1.99 -3.28
C MET A 17 -27.11 -1.59 -2.39
N LEU A 18 -25.91 -2.08 -2.69
CA LEU A 18 -24.65 -1.65 -2.03
C LEU A 18 -24.46 -0.15 -2.19
N LEU A 19 -24.21 0.53 -1.06
CA LEU A 19 -23.81 1.94 -1.03
C LEU A 19 -22.30 2.05 -0.87
N ILE A 20 -21.68 2.87 -1.71
CA ILE A 20 -20.25 3.28 -1.64
C ILE A 20 -20.24 4.79 -1.55
N GLY A 21 -19.69 5.36 -0.48
CA GLY A 21 -19.76 6.79 -0.24
C GLY A 21 -21.19 7.34 -0.18
N GLY A 22 -22.14 6.55 0.31
CA GLY A 22 -23.57 6.89 0.39
C GLY A 22 -24.31 6.83 -0.96
N ARG A 23 -23.68 6.33 -2.03
CA ARG A 23 -24.25 6.27 -3.38
C ARG A 23 -24.40 4.82 -3.86
N GLY A 24 -25.51 4.50 -4.52
CA GLY A 24 -25.79 3.17 -5.01
C GLY A 24 -24.78 2.71 -6.07
N ALA A 25 -24.29 1.46 -5.97
CA ALA A 25 -23.31 0.91 -6.89
C ALA A 25 -23.76 0.99 -8.36
N ALA A 26 -25.05 0.77 -8.65
CA ALA A 26 -25.58 0.88 -10.01
C ALA A 26 -25.48 2.31 -10.58
N SER A 27 -25.79 3.34 -9.76
CA SER A 27 -25.69 4.74 -10.20
C SER A 27 -24.24 5.17 -10.45
N LEU A 28 -23.28 4.60 -9.70
CA LEU A 28 -21.86 4.85 -9.90
C LEU A 28 -21.35 4.24 -11.20
N VAL A 29 -21.85 3.05 -11.57
CA VAL A 29 -21.53 2.44 -12.87
C VAL A 29 -22.12 3.26 -14.01
N GLU A 30 -23.37 3.75 -13.88
CA GLU A 30 -23.98 4.64 -14.90
C GLU A 30 -23.18 5.93 -15.09
N GLU A 31 -22.70 6.54 -14.00
CA GLU A 31 -21.87 7.75 -14.05
C GLU A 31 -20.51 7.52 -14.70
N ALA A 32 -19.86 6.40 -14.36
CA ALA A 32 -18.58 6.03 -14.96
C ALA A 32 -18.71 5.60 -16.42
N GLY A 33 -19.90 5.20 -16.85
CA GLY A 33 -20.25 4.79 -18.19
C GLY A 33 -20.36 3.28 -18.39
N ASP A 34 -19.61 2.47 -17.68
CA ASP A 34 -19.66 0.99 -17.76
C ASP A 34 -18.89 0.32 -16.59
N THR A 35 -18.81 -0.99 -16.65
CA THR A 35 -17.92 -1.87 -15.87
C THR A 35 -16.81 -2.44 -16.78
N PRO A 36 -15.69 -2.93 -16.26
CA PRO A 36 -15.27 -2.99 -14.85
C PRO A 36 -14.85 -1.63 -14.28
N LEU A 37 -15.19 -1.38 -13.03
CA LEU A 37 -15.00 -0.09 -12.38
C LEU A 37 -14.38 -0.25 -10.99
N PHE A 38 -13.31 0.49 -10.69
CA PHE A 38 -12.88 0.73 -9.32
C PHE A 38 -13.54 1.98 -8.77
N VAL A 39 -14.11 1.87 -7.59
CA VAL A 39 -14.64 3.01 -6.84
C VAL A 39 -13.85 3.17 -5.57
N TYR A 40 -13.32 4.36 -5.33
CA TYR A 40 -12.58 4.71 -4.11
C TYR A 40 -13.37 5.75 -3.31
N ASP A 41 -13.55 5.51 -2.01
CA ASP A 41 -14.25 6.41 -1.10
C ASP A 41 -13.23 7.20 -0.26
N MET A 42 -13.11 8.50 -0.55
CA MET A 42 -12.20 9.39 0.17
C MET A 42 -12.60 9.55 1.63
N GLY A 43 -13.88 9.48 1.95
CA GLY A 43 -14.37 9.57 3.34
C GLY A 43 -13.83 8.44 4.23
N ILE A 44 -13.66 7.23 3.69
CA ILE A 44 -13.03 6.12 4.41
C ILE A 44 -11.54 6.40 4.61
N ILE A 45 -10.85 6.93 3.61
CA ILE A 45 -9.43 7.29 3.71
C ILE A 45 -9.21 8.38 4.76
N GLU A 46 -10.01 9.43 4.74
CA GLU A 46 -9.97 10.52 5.73
C GLU A 46 -10.24 9.99 7.15
N HIS A 47 -11.18 9.07 7.29
CA HIS A 47 -11.44 8.38 8.56
C HIS A 47 -10.20 7.60 9.05
N GLN A 48 -9.52 6.86 8.17
CA GLN A 48 -8.31 6.12 8.52
C GLN A 48 -7.17 7.05 8.91
N VAL A 49 -6.92 8.10 8.15
CA VAL A 49 -5.89 9.11 8.48
C VAL A 49 -6.19 9.73 9.84
N LYS A 50 -7.45 10.13 10.09
CA LYS A 50 -7.85 10.70 11.36
C LYS A 50 -7.67 9.72 12.52
N ALA A 51 -8.10 8.47 12.37
CA ALA A 51 -7.94 7.44 13.39
C ALA A 51 -6.46 7.23 13.77
N LEU A 52 -5.57 7.30 12.78
CA LEU A 52 -4.14 7.20 13.01
C LEU A 52 -3.60 8.43 13.75
N ARG A 53 -3.99 9.65 13.34
CA ARG A 53 -3.61 10.91 14.00
C ARG A 53 -4.08 10.97 15.46
N ASP A 54 -5.26 10.43 15.75
CA ASP A 54 -5.84 10.46 17.09
C ASP A 54 -5.04 9.63 18.12
N VAL A 55 -4.30 8.60 17.66
CA VAL A 55 -3.59 7.68 18.55
C VAL A 55 -2.07 7.77 18.46
N MET A 56 -1.51 8.23 17.35
CA MET A 56 -0.06 8.34 17.17
C MET A 56 0.51 9.60 17.84
N PRO A 57 1.82 9.62 18.18
CA PRO A 57 2.47 10.83 18.69
C PRO A 57 2.24 12.02 17.74
N PRO A 58 1.86 13.20 18.26
CA PRO A 58 1.52 14.36 17.40
C PRO A 58 2.65 14.84 16.48
N ALA A 59 3.91 14.59 16.86
CA ALA A 59 5.08 14.96 16.06
C ALA A 59 5.46 13.89 15.03
N LEU A 60 4.75 12.76 14.98
CA LEU A 60 5.02 11.70 14.01
C LEU A 60 4.46 12.08 12.65
N SER A 61 5.32 12.12 11.63
CA SER A 61 4.91 12.32 10.26
C SER A 61 4.30 11.05 9.67
N ILE A 62 3.20 11.19 8.95
CA ILE A 62 2.54 10.11 8.22
C ILE A 62 2.84 10.28 6.74
N HIS A 63 3.53 9.31 6.16
CA HIS A 63 3.81 9.27 4.74
C HIS A 63 2.89 8.27 4.03
N TYR A 64 2.42 8.63 2.85
CA TYR A 64 1.65 7.74 1.99
C TYR A 64 2.55 7.04 0.98
N ALA A 65 2.56 5.70 0.99
CA ALA A 65 3.25 4.89 0.00
C ALA A 65 2.44 4.82 -1.31
N VAL A 66 2.83 5.63 -2.29
CA VAL A 66 2.11 5.85 -3.57
C VAL A 66 1.83 4.55 -4.32
N LYS A 67 2.75 3.57 -4.25
CA LYS A 67 2.58 2.24 -4.87
C LYS A 67 1.28 1.51 -4.49
N ALA A 68 0.69 1.86 -3.35
CA ALA A 68 -0.57 1.24 -2.92
C ALA A 68 -1.72 1.61 -3.85
N ASN A 69 -1.83 2.89 -4.19
CA ASN A 69 -2.77 3.38 -5.20
C ASN A 69 -2.27 4.72 -5.78
N PRO A 70 -1.72 4.71 -7.00
CA PRO A 70 -1.19 5.90 -7.66
C PRO A 70 -2.22 6.65 -8.52
N TYR A 71 -3.51 6.46 -8.27
CA TYR A 71 -4.58 7.13 -9.01
C TYR A 71 -4.50 8.65 -8.82
N PRO A 72 -4.32 9.46 -9.90
CA PRO A 72 -4.02 10.88 -9.74
C PRO A 72 -5.03 11.66 -8.91
N PRO A 73 -6.36 11.54 -9.10
CA PRO A 73 -7.33 12.25 -8.27
C PRO A 73 -7.22 11.89 -6.78
N LEU A 74 -6.88 10.63 -6.45
CA LEU A 74 -6.65 10.21 -5.07
C LEU A 74 -5.39 10.88 -4.50
N LEU A 75 -4.30 10.94 -5.27
CA LEU A 75 -3.07 11.60 -4.83
C LEU A 75 -3.29 13.10 -4.55
N GLU A 76 -4.02 13.79 -5.42
CA GLU A 76 -4.40 15.20 -5.22
C GLU A 76 -5.14 15.40 -3.90
N ARG A 77 -6.07 14.52 -3.56
CA ARG A 77 -6.82 14.58 -2.30
C ARG A 77 -5.98 14.17 -1.08
N MET A 78 -4.97 13.32 -1.26
CA MET A 78 -4.04 12.93 -0.19
C MET A 78 -3.06 14.05 0.19
N VAL A 79 -2.76 14.98 -0.72
CA VAL A 79 -1.99 16.19 -0.41
C VAL A 79 -2.74 17.00 0.66
N GLY A 80 -2.07 17.27 1.78
CA GLY A 80 -2.68 17.94 2.94
C GLY A 80 -3.36 17.01 3.95
N GLN A 81 -3.60 15.73 3.61
CA GLN A 81 -4.05 14.71 4.58
C GLN A 81 -2.85 14.04 5.27
N VAL A 82 -1.77 13.82 4.52
CA VAL A 82 -0.53 13.23 5.00
C VAL A 82 0.64 14.20 4.89
N ASP A 83 1.75 13.91 5.58
CA ASP A 83 2.89 14.82 5.67
C ASP A 83 3.90 14.62 4.53
N GLY A 84 3.84 13.49 3.81
CA GLY A 84 4.75 13.20 2.71
C GLY A 84 4.29 12.01 1.88
N PHE A 85 4.96 11.82 0.74
CA PHE A 85 4.76 10.68 -0.14
C PHE A 85 6.06 9.87 -0.29
N ASP A 86 5.93 8.54 -0.18
CA ASP A 86 7.00 7.60 -0.48
C ASP A 86 6.75 6.96 -1.84
N VAL A 87 7.69 7.12 -2.76
CA VAL A 87 7.61 6.65 -4.15
C VAL A 87 8.65 5.56 -4.43
N ALA A 88 8.36 4.69 -5.39
CA ALA A 88 9.20 3.55 -5.76
C ALA A 88 9.67 3.57 -7.22
N SER A 89 9.35 4.61 -7.97
CA SER A 89 9.79 4.81 -9.36
C SER A 89 9.77 6.28 -9.75
N GLY A 90 10.48 6.64 -10.82
CA GLY A 90 10.40 7.97 -11.41
C GLY A 90 9.00 8.34 -11.88
N GLY A 91 8.21 7.36 -12.34
CA GLY A 91 6.81 7.58 -12.73
C GLY A 91 5.91 7.92 -11.54
N GLU A 92 6.09 7.25 -10.39
CA GLU A 92 5.37 7.61 -9.17
C GLU A 92 5.80 8.97 -8.63
N MET A 93 7.11 9.28 -8.69
CA MET A 93 7.63 10.59 -8.31
C MET A 93 6.99 11.72 -9.14
N ALA A 94 6.90 11.56 -10.46
CA ALA A 94 6.25 12.53 -11.33
C ALA A 94 4.79 12.75 -10.91
N ARG A 95 4.01 11.68 -10.70
CA ARG A 95 2.61 11.78 -10.24
C ARG A 95 2.48 12.45 -8.88
N ALA A 96 3.40 12.17 -7.94
CA ALA A 96 3.40 12.80 -6.62
C ALA A 96 3.60 14.32 -6.71
N LEU A 97 4.52 14.76 -7.55
CA LEU A 97 4.79 16.18 -7.80
C LEU A 97 3.66 16.86 -8.58
N GLU A 98 3.10 16.18 -9.59
CA GLU A 98 1.94 16.65 -10.37
C GLU A 98 0.69 16.81 -9.48
N ALA A 99 0.49 15.93 -8.50
CA ALA A 99 -0.58 16.03 -7.51
C ALA A 99 -0.42 17.23 -6.55
N GLY A 100 0.76 17.89 -6.55
CA GLY A 100 1.05 19.07 -5.74
C GLY A 100 1.76 18.79 -4.42
N MET A 101 2.31 17.57 -4.21
CA MET A 101 3.16 17.30 -3.04
C MET A 101 4.46 18.07 -3.17
N ASP A 102 4.85 18.79 -2.10
CA ASP A 102 6.15 19.47 -2.04
C ASP A 102 7.30 18.45 -2.17
N SER A 103 8.25 18.71 -3.06
CA SER A 103 9.37 17.80 -3.32
C SER A 103 10.20 17.49 -2.07
N GLY A 104 10.25 18.45 -1.13
CA GLY A 104 10.90 18.28 0.18
C GLY A 104 10.27 17.19 1.04
N HIS A 105 9.01 16.84 0.78
CA HIS A 105 8.22 15.83 1.47
C HIS A 105 8.02 14.55 0.63
N VAL A 106 8.75 14.43 -0.49
CA VAL A 106 8.77 13.19 -1.28
C VAL A 106 10.07 12.44 -1.03
N SER A 107 9.98 11.14 -0.78
CA SER A 107 11.11 10.23 -0.66
C SER A 107 11.02 9.09 -1.66
N PHE A 108 12.17 8.75 -2.29
CA PHE A 108 12.24 7.77 -3.37
C PHE A 108 13.09 6.57 -2.97
N ALA A 109 12.43 5.43 -2.75
CA ALA A 109 13.05 4.14 -2.45
C ALA A 109 12.97 3.20 -3.67
N GLY A 110 13.75 2.12 -3.64
CA GLY A 110 13.76 1.09 -4.69
C GLY A 110 15.18 0.76 -5.16
N PRO A 111 15.51 -0.53 -5.32
CA PRO A 111 16.90 -0.99 -5.57
C PRO A 111 17.35 -0.82 -7.03
N GLY A 112 16.45 -0.45 -7.92
CA GLY A 112 16.70 -0.39 -9.35
C GLY A 112 16.62 1.01 -9.97
N LYS A 113 16.83 2.09 -9.19
CA LYS A 113 16.80 3.46 -9.73
C LYS A 113 17.88 3.66 -10.82
N ARG A 114 17.44 4.11 -11.98
CA ARG A 114 18.33 4.40 -13.12
C ARG A 114 18.89 5.81 -13.00
N ASP A 115 19.92 6.12 -13.78
CA ASP A 115 20.59 7.42 -13.74
C ASP A 115 19.66 8.58 -14.14
N ASP A 116 18.73 8.35 -15.07
CA ASP A 116 17.71 9.33 -15.44
C ASP A 116 16.73 9.61 -14.29
N GLU A 117 16.34 8.59 -13.52
CA GLU A 117 15.48 8.75 -12.35
C GLU A 117 16.22 9.44 -11.19
N LEU A 118 17.49 9.07 -10.95
CA LEU A 118 18.34 9.76 -9.97
C LEU A 118 18.50 11.25 -10.32
N ALA A 119 18.78 11.54 -11.59
CA ALA A 119 18.92 12.91 -12.06
C ALA A 119 17.64 13.72 -11.88
N ALA A 120 16.49 13.15 -12.25
CA ALA A 120 15.18 13.81 -12.06
C ALA A 120 14.87 14.08 -10.59
N ALA A 121 15.15 13.13 -9.69
CA ALA A 121 14.95 13.31 -8.26
C ALA A 121 15.85 14.38 -7.66
N ILE A 122 17.13 14.43 -8.07
CA ILE A 122 18.09 15.45 -7.65
C ILE A 122 17.68 16.84 -8.15
N ASP A 123 17.27 16.95 -9.40
CA ASP A 123 16.80 18.22 -9.99
C ASP A 123 15.55 18.74 -9.28
N ALA A 124 14.63 17.85 -8.90
CA ALA A 124 13.40 18.19 -8.16
C ALA A 124 13.63 18.46 -6.67
N GLY A 125 14.76 18.03 -6.08
CA GLY A 125 15.02 18.14 -4.66
C GLY A 125 14.31 17.08 -3.80
N VAL A 126 13.98 15.94 -4.39
CA VAL A 126 13.39 14.77 -3.72
C VAL A 126 14.47 14.02 -2.93
N THR A 127 14.12 13.48 -1.78
CA THR A 127 15.03 12.65 -0.98
C THR A 127 15.20 11.27 -1.60
N LEU A 128 16.42 10.87 -1.91
CA LEU A 128 16.77 9.53 -2.39
C LEU A 128 17.11 8.62 -1.21
N ASN A 129 16.35 7.55 -1.02
CA ASN A 129 16.67 6.47 -0.09
C ASN A 129 17.64 5.50 -0.79
N LEU A 130 18.92 5.56 -0.43
CA LEU A 130 19.98 4.78 -1.05
C LEU A 130 19.86 3.29 -0.70
N GLU A 131 19.91 2.45 -1.70
CA GLU A 131 19.79 0.99 -1.57
C GLU A 131 21.16 0.29 -1.67
N SER A 132 22.21 1.00 -2.08
CA SER A 132 23.57 0.46 -2.20
C SER A 132 24.63 1.55 -2.28
N GLU A 133 25.90 1.16 -2.04
CA GLU A 133 27.07 2.04 -2.24
C GLU A 133 27.26 2.42 -3.72
N GLY A 134 26.86 1.54 -4.64
CA GLY A 134 26.90 1.82 -6.08
C GLY A 134 25.93 2.93 -6.49
N GLU A 135 24.73 2.91 -5.94
CA GLU A 135 23.74 3.95 -6.14
C GLU A 135 24.18 5.29 -5.52
N ALA A 136 24.76 5.26 -4.31
CA ALA A 136 25.30 6.44 -3.68
C ALA A 136 26.36 7.13 -4.53
N ARG A 137 27.32 6.37 -5.09
CA ARG A 137 28.35 6.93 -6.00
C ARG A 137 27.73 7.55 -7.24
N ARG A 138 26.71 6.92 -7.85
CA ARG A 138 25.98 7.47 -9.00
C ARG A 138 25.27 8.77 -8.64
N ALA A 139 24.55 8.80 -7.51
CA ALA A 139 23.81 9.98 -7.07
C ALA A 139 24.75 11.20 -6.82
N ILE A 140 25.89 10.98 -6.16
CA ILE A 140 26.91 12.04 -5.96
C ILE A 140 27.45 12.54 -7.29
N ALA A 141 27.88 11.64 -8.19
CA ALA A 141 28.43 12.03 -9.50
C ALA A 141 27.40 12.78 -10.37
N ILE A 142 26.13 12.37 -10.34
CA ILE A 142 25.05 13.07 -11.02
C ILE A 142 24.80 14.44 -10.40
N GLY A 143 24.82 14.56 -9.06
CA GLY A 143 24.71 15.84 -8.36
C GLY A 143 25.80 16.82 -8.77
N GLU A 144 27.06 16.37 -8.81
CA GLU A 144 28.21 17.16 -9.29
C GLU A 144 28.02 17.65 -10.74
N GLN A 145 27.64 16.74 -11.65
CA GLN A 145 27.36 17.07 -13.04
C GLN A 145 26.26 18.10 -13.23
N ARG A 146 25.24 18.06 -12.34
CA ARG A 146 24.07 18.94 -12.35
C ARG A 146 24.29 20.25 -11.58
N GLY A 147 25.39 20.37 -10.83
CA GLY A 147 25.61 21.49 -9.89
C GLY A 147 24.54 21.55 -8.79
N ARG A 148 24.04 20.40 -8.35
CA ARG A 148 23.02 20.23 -7.31
C ARG A 148 23.55 19.36 -6.18
N THR A 149 23.25 19.73 -4.94
CA THR A 149 23.52 18.87 -3.79
C THR A 149 22.40 17.84 -3.66
N PRO A 150 22.67 16.52 -3.81
CA PRO A 150 21.64 15.51 -3.68
C PRO A 150 21.21 15.34 -2.23
N ARG A 151 19.91 15.16 -1.99
CA ARG A 151 19.30 14.85 -0.70
C ARG A 151 19.28 13.34 -0.51
N LEU A 152 20.09 12.82 0.41
CA LEU A 152 20.37 11.40 0.52
C LEU A 152 20.05 10.88 1.93
N ALA A 153 19.20 9.86 2.01
CA ALA A 153 19.00 9.00 3.16
C ALA A 153 19.53 7.60 2.86
N VAL A 154 19.89 6.83 3.87
CA VAL A 154 20.28 5.42 3.69
C VAL A 154 19.13 4.53 4.08
N ARG A 155 18.67 3.69 3.13
CA ARG A 155 17.76 2.60 3.45
C ARG A 155 18.56 1.44 4.02
N VAL A 156 18.18 1.03 5.22
CA VAL A 156 18.85 -0.02 5.97
C VAL A 156 18.08 -1.33 5.86
N ASN A 157 18.76 -2.41 5.46
CA ASN A 157 18.27 -3.77 5.67
C ASN A 157 18.54 -4.14 7.15
N PRO A 158 17.51 -4.20 8.03
CA PRO A 158 17.73 -4.44 9.45
C PRO A 158 18.14 -5.89 9.71
N ASP A 159 18.77 -6.13 10.85
CA ASP A 159 19.16 -7.44 11.37
C ASP A 159 18.00 -8.19 12.06
N PHE A 160 16.80 -7.66 11.99
CA PHE A 160 15.55 -8.23 12.48
C PHE A 160 14.46 -8.20 11.41
N ASP A 161 13.38 -8.97 11.62
CA ASP A 161 12.19 -8.99 10.76
C ASP A 161 10.92 -8.67 11.56
N LEU A 162 9.86 -8.29 10.86
CA LEU A 162 8.53 -8.12 11.44
C LEU A 162 7.87 -9.51 11.57
N LYS A 163 7.72 -9.99 12.81
CA LYS A 163 7.06 -11.26 13.10
C LYS A 163 5.60 -11.23 12.64
N GLY A 164 5.10 -12.32 12.10
CA GLY A 164 3.71 -12.41 11.63
C GLY A 164 3.38 -11.57 10.39
N SER A 165 4.38 -10.93 9.75
CA SER A 165 4.15 -10.17 8.53
C SER A 165 3.76 -11.05 7.35
N GLY A 166 2.83 -10.57 6.52
CA GLY A 166 2.46 -11.25 5.25
C GLY A 166 3.60 -11.22 4.22
N MET A 167 4.46 -10.21 4.26
CA MET A 167 5.66 -10.09 3.43
C MET A 167 6.85 -9.61 4.27
N ARG A 168 7.91 -10.41 4.30
CA ARG A 168 9.17 -10.09 4.99
C ARG A 168 10.08 -9.25 4.08
N MET A 169 10.37 -8.02 4.48
CA MET A 169 11.20 -7.08 3.73
C MET A 169 12.57 -6.82 4.39
N GLY A 170 12.75 -7.22 5.65
CA GLY A 170 14.01 -7.16 6.42
C GLY A 170 14.42 -8.54 6.92
N GLY A 171 15.55 -8.60 7.57
CA GLY A 171 16.11 -9.83 8.14
C GLY A 171 16.72 -10.78 7.09
N GLY A 172 18.01 -11.06 7.19
CA GLY A 172 18.76 -11.90 6.25
C GLY A 172 18.98 -11.24 4.87
N ALA A 173 19.41 -12.04 3.89
CA ALA A 173 19.74 -11.55 2.55
C ALA A 173 18.49 -11.03 1.82
N LYS A 174 18.49 -9.77 1.47
CA LYS A 174 17.41 -9.07 0.74
C LYS A 174 18.00 -8.19 -0.36
N PRO A 175 17.25 -7.96 -1.46
CA PRO A 175 17.65 -7.02 -2.50
C PRO A 175 17.40 -5.55 -2.09
N PHE A 176 16.90 -5.31 -0.88
CA PHE A 176 16.48 -4.00 -0.40
C PHE A 176 17.40 -3.49 0.70
N GLY A 177 17.86 -2.25 0.53
CA GLY A 177 18.66 -1.54 1.51
C GLY A 177 20.09 -2.05 1.64
N VAL A 178 20.87 -1.32 2.42
CA VAL A 178 22.24 -1.66 2.81
C VAL A 178 22.20 -2.39 4.15
N ASP A 179 22.94 -3.48 4.29
CA ASP A 179 22.96 -4.23 5.55
C ASP A 179 23.38 -3.35 6.72
N ALA A 180 22.78 -3.56 7.89
CA ALA A 180 22.91 -2.71 9.05
C ALA A 180 24.38 -2.49 9.50
N ASP A 181 25.24 -3.50 9.33
CA ASP A 181 26.66 -3.43 9.67
C ASP A 181 27.49 -2.51 8.75
N ARG A 182 26.99 -2.20 7.54
CA ARG A 182 27.64 -1.33 6.55
C ARG A 182 26.99 0.06 6.44
N ALA A 183 25.77 0.21 6.96
CA ALA A 183 24.98 1.41 6.79
C ALA A 183 25.64 2.67 7.36
N ALA A 184 26.29 2.57 8.52
CA ALA A 184 26.97 3.70 9.16
C ALA A 184 28.18 4.17 8.34
N ASP A 185 28.93 3.25 7.73
CA ASP A 185 30.07 3.61 6.86
C ASP A 185 29.61 4.30 5.58
N LEU A 186 28.52 3.83 4.98
CA LEU A 186 27.92 4.49 3.82
C LEU A 186 27.43 5.89 4.18
N ALA A 187 26.75 6.06 5.32
CA ALA A 187 26.29 7.38 5.75
C ALA A 187 27.43 8.38 5.96
N ARG A 188 28.53 7.96 6.63
CA ARG A 188 29.74 8.80 6.75
C ARG A 188 30.27 9.20 5.38
N TRP A 189 30.40 8.24 4.48
CA TRP A 189 30.90 8.51 3.12
C TRP A 189 30.01 9.51 2.38
N VAL A 190 28.69 9.40 2.47
CA VAL A 190 27.71 10.31 1.86
C VAL A 190 27.84 11.73 2.43
N ILE A 191 27.99 11.84 3.77
CA ILE A 191 28.17 13.11 4.46
C ILE A 191 29.52 13.77 4.05
N ASP A 192 30.61 13.01 4.07
CA ASP A 192 31.95 13.49 3.68
C ASP A 192 32.01 13.91 2.21
N ALA A 193 31.21 13.29 1.34
CA ALA A 193 31.04 13.69 -0.05
C ALA A 193 30.21 14.98 -0.23
N GLY A 194 29.70 15.59 0.84
CA GLY A 194 28.99 16.87 0.83
C GLY A 194 27.53 16.79 0.39
N ALA A 195 26.88 15.62 0.45
CA ALA A 195 25.46 15.50 0.22
C ALA A 195 24.62 16.14 1.35
N ASP A 196 23.39 16.53 1.04
CA ASP A 196 22.40 16.88 2.06
C ASP A 196 21.89 15.61 2.73
N TRP A 197 22.45 15.29 3.91
CA TRP A 197 22.12 14.13 4.70
C TRP A 197 20.68 14.20 5.21
N ARG A 198 19.85 13.16 4.92
CA ARG A 198 18.42 13.12 5.26
C ARG A 198 18.05 12.08 6.32
N GLY A 199 18.95 11.18 6.69
CA GLY A 199 18.74 10.23 7.79
C GLY A 199 18.53 8.79 7.35
N TRP A 200 17.72 8.06 8.11
CA TRP A 200 17.54 6.62 7.99
C TRP A 200 16.14 6.26 7.49
N HIS A 201 16.08 5.31 6.57
CA HIS A 201 14.84 4.66 6.16
C HIS A 201 14.94 3.16 6.49
N ILE A 202 14.04 2.63 7.32
CA ILE A 202 14.11 1.26 7.82
C ILE A 202 12.73 0.60 7.62
N PHE A 203 12.68 -0.44 6.79
CA PHE A 203 11.43 -1.13 6.46
C PHE A 203 11.56 -2.63 6.65
N ALA A 204 10.98 -3.19 7.72
CA ALA A 204 11.15 -4.59 8.11
C ALA A 204 10.11 -5.56 7.50
N GLY A 205 8.91 -5.09 7.18
CA GLY A 205 7.85 -5.95 6.64
C GLY A 205 6.50 -5.26 6.51
N SER A 206 5.51 -5.96 5.98
CA SER A 206 4.16 -5.43 5.76
C SER A 206 3.06 -6.44 6.07
N GLN A 207 1.82 -5.94 6.21
CA GLN A 207 0.61 -6.72 6.43
C GLN A 207 0.66 -7.52 7.75
N ALA A 208 1.08 -6.89 8.84
CA ALA A 208 0.97 -7.44 10.19
C ALA A 208 -0.37 -7.01 10.83
N LEU A 209 -1.07 -7.97 11.43
CA LEU A 209 -2.31 -7.77 12.17
C LEU A 209 -2.09 -7.89 13.70
N ASP A 210 -0.85 -8.12 14.11
CA ASP A 210 -0.43 -8.27 15.49
C ASP A 210 0.21 -6.97 16.00
N ALA A 211 -0.44 -6.32 16.96
CA ALA A 211 0.01 -5.07 17.53
C ALA A 211 1.34 -5.22 18.30
N GLU A 212 1.54 -6.33 19.02
CA GLU A 212 2.77 -6.56 19.77
C GLU A 212 3.98 -6.69 18.83
N ALA A 213 3.80 -7.39 17.70
CA ALA A 213 4.85 -7.52 16.70
C ALA A 213 5.25 -6.17 16.08
N LEU A 214 4.27 -5.26 15.88
CA LEU A 214 4.53 -3.91 15.37
C LEU A 214 5.21 -3.03 16.43
N ILE A 215 4.83 -3.13 17.70
CA ILE A 215 5.47 -2.45 18.82
C ILE A 215 6.94 -2.87 18.94
N ASP A 216 7.20 -4.18 18.96
CA ASP A 216 8.56 -4.72 19.01
C ASP A 216 9.42 -4.24 17.84
N MET A 217 8.85 -4.26 16.64
CA MET A 217 9.52 -3.81 15.40
C MET A 217 9.86 -2.32 15.46
N GLN A 218 8.92 -1.46 15.89
CA GLN A 218 9.17 -0.02 15.99
C GLN A 218 10.23 0.29 17.04
N ALA A 219 10.20 -0.36 18.20
CA ALA A 219 11.22 -0.22 19.23
C ALA A 219 12.60 -0.67 18.73
N ALA A 220 12.68 -1.81 18.04
CA ALA A 220 13.92 -2.30 17.45
C ALA A 220 14.45 -1.33 16.36
N THR A 221 13.58 -0.73 15.58
CA THR A 221 13.92 0.25 14.54
C THR A 221 14.50 1.53 15.14
N VAL A 222 13.88 2.09 16.18
CA VAL A 222 14.41 3.26 16.89
C VAL A 222 15.77 2.94 17.53
N GLY A 223 15.91 1.76 18.15
CA GLY A 223 17.17 1.29 18.71
C GLY A 223 18.28 1.11 17.65
N LEU A 224 17.95 0.60 16.47
CA LEU A 224 18.90 0.47 15.36
C LEU A 224 19.31 1.87 14.85
N ALA A 225 18.36 2.77 14.64
CA ALA A 225 18.67 4.15 14.22
C ALA A 225 19.59 4.87 15.22
N ALA A 226 19.39 4.69 16.53
CA ALA A 226 20.28 5.25 17.55
C ALA A 226 21.70 4.70 17.43
N ARG A 227 21.87 3.37 17.35
CA ARG A 227 23.19 2.72 17.21
C ARG A 227 23.93 3.19 15.94
N LEU A 228 23.21 3.29 14.82
CA LEU A 228 23.80 3.76 13.57
C LEU A 228 24.22 5.24 13.66
N SER A 229 23.38 6.06 14.28
CA SER A 229 23.66 7.49 14.46
C SER A 229 24.83 7.74 15.41
N ASP A 230 24.94 6.98 16.51
CA ASP A 230 26.09 7.00 17.39
C ASP A 230 27.38 6.60 16.65
N ALA A 231 27.30 5.56 15.81
CA ALA A 231 28.45 5.14 14.99
C ALA A 231 28.86 6.23 13.98
N VAL A 232 27.91 6.96 13.39
CA VAL A 232 28.19 8.10 12.50
C VAL A 232 28.70 9.30 13.28
N GLY A 233 28.22 9.51 14.50
CA GLY A 233 28.50 10.69 15.34
C GLY A 233 27.67 11.91 14.98
N LEU A 234 26.52 11.72 14.29
CA LEU A 234 25.65 12.79 13.83
C LEU A 234 24.19 12.38 13.98
N ALA A 235 23.36 13.28 14.52
CA ALA A 235 21.90 13.10 14.55
C ALA A 235 21.33 13.04 13.13
N PRO A 236 20.47 12.05 12.78
CA PRO A 236 19.77 12.05 11.50
C PRO A 236 18.65 13.10 11.54
N PRO A 237 18.44 13.87 10.46
CA PRO A 237 17.27 14.76 10.38
C PRO A 237 15.95 14.00 10.50
N LEU A 238 15.82 12.86 9.82
CA LEU A 238 14.62 12.03 9.81
C LEU A 238 14.96 10.56 10.02
N VAL A 239 14.14 9.87 10.80
CA VAL A 239 14.10 8.40 10.87
C VAL A 239 12.72 7.93 10.38
N ASN A 240 12.68 7.35 9.18
CA ASN A 240 11.49 6.66 8.69
C ASN A 240 11.47 5.23 9.27
N LEU A 241 10.47 4.97 10.10
CA LEU A 241 10.29 3.69 10.83
C LEU A 241 9.65 2.60 9.94
N GLY A 242 9.42 2.90 8.65
CA GLY A 242 8.66 2.04 7.77
C GLY A 242 7.18 2.00 8.13
N GLY A 243 6.50 0.94 7.72
CA GLY A 243 5.07 0.77 7.93
C GLY A 243 4.76 -0.56 8.61
N GLY A 244 4.08 -1.41 7.86
CA GLY A 244 3.81 -2.78 8.30
C GLY A 244 2.36 -3.04 8.68
N PHE A 245 1.56 -2.01 8.94
CA PHE A 245 0.17 -2.12 9.37
C PHE A 245 -0.67 -2.86 8.34
N GLY A 246 -1.35 -3.91 8.81
CA GLY A 246 -2.21 -4.76 8.00
C GLY A 246 -3.69 -4.42 8.11
N ILE A 247 -4.45 -4.94 7.16
CA ILE A 247 -5.91 -4.93 7.16
C ILE A 247 -6.43 -6.36 7.01
N PRO A 248 -7.61 -6.70 7.54
CA PRO A 248 -8.20 -8.03 7.40
C PRO A 248 -8.51 -8.33 5.93
N HIS A 249 -7.98 -9.45 5.41
CA HIS A 249 -8.29 -9.92 4.05
C HIS A 249 -9.01 -11.25 4.04
N PHE A 250 -8.77 -12.08 5.06
CA PHE A 250 -9.13 -13.49 5.02
C PHE A 250 -9.93 -13.90 6.25
N PRO A 251 -10.65 -15.02 6.18
CA PRO A 251 -11.40 -15.55 7.32
C PRO A 251 -10.51 -15.72 8.55
N GLY A 252 -10.96 -15.18 9.67
CA GLY A 252 -10.24 -15.23 10.95
C GLY A 252 -9.28 -14.08 11.18
N ASP A 253 -8.96 -13.27 10.17
CA ASP A 253 -8.21 -12.03 10.37
C ASP A 253 -9.00 -11.10 11.30
N GLN A 254 -8.29 -10.50 12.26
CA GLN A 254 -8.85 -9.47 13.15
C GLN A 254 -8.32 -8.10 12.72
N ARG A 255 -9.14 -7.08 12.93
CA ARG A 255 -8.71 -5.69 12.69
C ARG A 255 -7.59 -5.33 13.66
N LEU A 256 -6.53 -4.71 13.12
CA LEU A 256 -5.41 -4.23 13.91
C LEU A 256 -5.89 -3.13 14.88
N ASP A 257 -5.63 -3.35 16.19
CA ASP A 257 -5.78 -2.30 17.20
C ASP A 257 -4.53 -1.41 17.18
N ILE A 258 -4.72 -0.16 16.77
CA ILE A 258 -3.62 0.81 16.63
C ILE A 258 -3.35 1.62 17.90
N ALA A 259 -4.27 1.62 18.88
CA ALA A 259 -4.11 2.41 20.09
C ALA A 259 -2.88 2.00 20.92
N PRO A 260 -2.66 0.69 21.25
CA PRO A 260 -1.47 0.28 22.00
C PRO A 260 -0.17 0.55 21.22
N ILE A 261 -0.21 0.55 19.87
CA ILE A 261 0.96 0.86 19.05
C ILE A 261 1.35 2.33 19.23
N GLY A 262 0.38 3.24 19.18
CA GLY A 262 0.63 4.67 19.38
C GLY A 262 1.18 4.99 20.79
N GLU A 263 0.59 4.37 21.81
CA GLU A 263 1.06 4.52 23.20
C GLU A 263 2.51 4.02 23.38
N ALA A 264 2.82 2.83 22.86
CA ALA A 264 4.16 2.24 22.94
C ALA A 264 5.18 3.05 22.14
N LEU A 265 4.79 3.55 20.94
CA LEU A 265 5.66 4.40 20.13
C LEU A 265 5.95 5.72 20.87
N ALA A 266 4.96 6.35 21.52
CA ALA A 266 5.17 7.55 22.30
C ALA A 266 6.20 7.33 23.42
N GLN A 267 6.10 6.20 24.14
CA GLN A 267 7.06 5.81 25.18
C GLN A 267 8.45 5.57 24.59
N THR A 268 8.55 4.86 23.47
CA THR A 268 9.81 4.57 22.78
C THR A 268 10.49 5.87 22.34
N LEU A 269 9.74 6.81 21.75
CA LEU A 269 10.27 8.10 21.30
C LEU A 269 10.64 9.02 22.47
N HIS A 270 9.95 8.91 23.60
CA HIS A 270 10.34 9.61 24.83
C HIS A 270 11.66 9.08 25.42
N ALA A 271 11.87 7.77 25.34
CA ALA A 271 13.08 7.10 25.86
C ALA A 271 14.22 7.00 24.83
N ARG A 272 14.08 7.62 23.65
CA ARG A 272 15.11 7.60 22.59
C ARG A 272 16.44 8.17 23.10
N GLY A 273 17.55 7.61 22.65
CA GLY A 273 18.89 8.10 23.03
C GLY A 273 19.12 9.56 22.64
N ASP A 274 20.04 10.23 23.35
CA ASP A 274 20.34 11.65 23.14
C ASP A 274 20.70 11.99 21.70
N ILE A 275 21.34 11.08 20.99
CA ILE A 275 21.70 11.24 19.56
C ILE A 275 20.48 11.46 18.67
N LEU A 276 19.29 10.95 19.03
CA LEU A 276 18.05 11.11 18.29
C LEU A 276 17.15 12.24 18.83
N SER A 277 17.63 13.02 19.82
CA SER A 277 16.80 14.03 20.51
C SER A 277 16.26 15.12 19.59
N THR A 278 16.97 15.43 18.50
CA THR A 278 16.60 16.45 17.50
C THR A 278 16.05 15.86 16.20
N SER A 279 15.91 14.54 16.13
CA SER A 279 15.44 13.86 14.92
C SER A 279 13.92 13.88 14.86
N ASP A 280 13.40 14.08 13.65
CA ASP A 280 12.00 13.81 13.30
C ASP A 280 11.80 12.32 13.02
N PHE A 281 10.56 11.88 13.16
CA PHE A 281 10.16 10.49 12.90
C PHE A 281 8.99 10.43 11.95
N ALA A 282 9.01 9.43 11.06
CA ALA A 282 7.90 9.16 10.14
C ALA A 282 7.54 7.67 10.12
N ILE A 283 6.29 7.40 9.76
CA ILE A 283 5.83 6.06 9.33
C ILE A 283 5.32 6.15 7.89
N GLU A 284 5.53 5.08 7.11
CA GLU A 284 5.05 4.99 5.74
C GLU A 284 3.93 3.94 5.61
N LEU A 285 2.74 4.39 5.28
CA LEU A 285 1.58 3.52 5.15
C LEU A 285 0.99 3.63 3.75
N GLY A 286 0.59 2.49 3.21
CA GLY A 286 -0.12 2.42 1.93
C GLY A 286 -1.44 1.68 2.11
N ARG A 287 -1.38 0.35 2.10
CA ARG A 287 -2.55 -0.54 2.20
C ARG A 287 -3.49 -0.17 3.35
N TRP A 288 -2.96 0.12 4.52
CA TRP A 288 -3.76 0.43 5.71
C TRP A 288 -4.63 1.67 5.50
N LEU A 289 -4.11 2.68 4.80
CA LEU A 289 -4.83 3.93 4.53
C LEU A 289 -5.93 3.77 3.47
N VAL A 290 -5.64 3.05 2.38
CA VAL A 290 -6.52 3.06 1.19
C VAL A 290 -7.17 1.73 0.87
N GLY A 291 -6.68 0.61 1.42
CA GLY A 291 -7.10 -0.73 0.98
C GLY A 291 -8.59 -0.99 1.14
N GLU A 292 -9.16 -0.64 2.29
CA GLU A 292 -10.56 -0.84 2.61
C GLU A 292 -11.50 0.19 1.97
N ALA A 293 -10.95 1.29 1.44
CA ALA A 293 -11.71 2.35 0.78
C ALA A 293 -12.12 2.00 -0.66
N GLY A 294 -11.58 0.92 -1.23
CA GLY A 294 -11.83 0.57 -2.62
C GLY A 294 -12.74 -0.63 -2.81
N VAL A 295 -13.63 -0.51 -3.79
CA VAL A 295 -14.50 -1.59 -4.29
C VAL A 295 -14.28 -1.74 -5.78
N TYR A 296 -14.05 -2.97 -6.25
CA TYR A 296 -14.03 -3.31 -7.66
C TYR A 296 -15.39 -3.88 -8.08
N LEU A 297 -16.06 -3.20 -9.00
CA LEU A 297 -17.35 -3.57 -9.55
C LEU A 297 -17.17 -4.19 -10.94
N THR A 298 -17.83 -5.32 -11.17
CA THR A 298 -17.82 -6.03 -12.45
C THR A 298 -19.20 -6.61 -12.72
N ARG A 299 -19.61 -6.68 -13.97
CA ARG A 299 -20.94 -7.11 -14.38
C ARG A 299 -20.97 -8.59 -14.76
N VAL A 300 -22.01 -9.29 -14.36
CA VAL A 300 -22.23 -10.67 -14.76
C VAL A 300 -22.64 -10.72 -16.24
N VAL A 301 -21.84 -11.40 -17.03
CA VAL A 301 -22.06 -11.61 -18.48
C VAL A 301 -22.85 -12.90 -18.74
N ASP A 302 -22.56 -13.93 -17.92
CA ASP A 302 -23.18 -15.26 -18.10
C ASP A 302 -23.16 -16.04 -16.77
N VAL A 303 -24.16 -16.89 -16.59
CA VAL A 303 -24.23 -17.85 -15.48
C VAL A 303 -24.44 -19.24 -16.04
N LYS A 304 -23.41 -20.07 -15.95
CA LYS A 304 -23.46 -21.42 -16.56
C LYS A 304 -23.17 -22.53 -15.56
N GLN A 305 -23.72 -23.70 -15.82
CA GLN A 305 -23.42 -24.91 -15.08
C GLN A 305 -22.51 -25.85 -15.88
N SER A 306 -21.55 -26.44 -15.20
CA SER A 306 -20.69 -27.46 -15.76
C SER A 306 -20.37 -28.49 -14.69
N GLN A 307 -20.72 -29.76 -14.96
CA GLN A 307 -20.45 -30.91 -14.09
C GLN A 307 -20.88 -30.71 -12.61
N GLY A 308 -22.03 -30.05 -12.40
CA GLY A 308 -22.58 -29.80 -11.07
C GLY A 308 -21.98 -28.56 -10.35
N GLU A 309 -21.12 -27.80 -11.01
CA GLU A 309 -20.61 -26.51 -10.49
C GLU A 309 -21.23 -25.33 -11.26
N THR A 310 -21.59 -24.28 -10.54
CA THR A 310 -22.12 -23.03 -11.12
C THR A 310 -20.98 -22.01 -11.25
N PHE A 311 -20.79 -21.52 -12.48
CA PHE A 311 -19.82 -20.47 -12.80
C PHE A 311 -20.55 -19.17 -13.12
N VAL A 312 -20.17 -18.11 -12.42
CA VAL A 312 -20.59 -16.73 -12.69
C VAL A 312 -19.45 -16.07 -13.47
N VAL A 313 -19.66 -15.82 -14.74
CA VAL A 313 -18.69 -15.19 -15.63
C VAL A 313 -18.92 -13.69 -15.62
N VAL A 314 -17.88 -12.91 -15.32
CA VAL A 314 -17.96 -11.46 -15.25
C VAL A 314 -17.09 -10.79 -16.32
N ASP A 315 -17.37 -9.54 -16.67
CA ASP A 315 -16.68 -8.75 -17.70
C ASP A 315 -15.27 -8.28 -17.32
N GLY A 316 -14.92 -8.34 -16.03
CA GLY A 316 -13.57 -8.11 -15.53
C GLY A 316 -12.85 -9.39 -15.14
N GLY A 317 -11.66 -9.28 -14.54
CA GLY A 317 -10.90 -10.46 -14.14
C GLY A 317 -9.59 -10.12 -13.42
N LEU A 318 -8.68 -11.12 -13.35
CA LEU A 318 -7.38 -10.98 -12.71
C LEU A 318 -6.51 -9.89 -13.35
N HIS A 319 -6.75 -9.53 -14.60
CA HIS A 319 -6.03 -8.48 -15.30
C HIS A 319 -6.37 -7.07 -14.79
N HIS A 320 -7.44 -6.95 -14.01
CA HIS A 320 -7.81 -5.72 -13.30
C HIS A 320 -7.57 -5.83 -11.80
N GLN A 321 -7.85 -6.99 -11.18
CA GLN A 321 -7.73 -7.22 -9.74
C GLN A 321 -6.97 -8.52 -9.46
N LEU A 322 -5.68 -8.51 -9.74
CA LEU A 322 -4.80 -9.68 -9.60
C LEU A 322 -4.80 -10.23 -8.18
N ALA A 323 -4.81 -9.35 -7.17
CA ALA A 323 -4.77 -9.75 -5.77
C ALA A 323 -5.96 -10.64 -5.37
N ALA A 324 -7.18 -10.33 -5.83
CA ALA A 324 -8.38 -11.13 -5.56
C ALA A 324 -8.32 -12.53 -6.20
N SER A 325 -7.59 -12.68 -7.29
CA SER A 325 -7.41 -13.99 -7.92
C SER A 325 -6.49 -14.94 -7.14
N GLY A 326 -5.81 -14.46 -6.09
CA GLY A 326 -4.85 -15.21 -5.31
C GLY A 326 -3.48 -15.39 -5.99
N ASN A 327 -3.25 -14.71 -7.12
CA ASN A 327 -1.99 -14.81 -7.88
C ASN A 327 -0.98 -13.70 -7.52
N PHE A 328 -1.27 -12.89 -6.49
CA PHE A 328 -0.40 -11.80 -6.03
C PHE A 328 0.24 -12.13 -4.68
N GLY A 329 1.30 -12.95 -4.72
CA GLY A 329 2.13 -13.23 -3.54
C GLY A 329 1.55 -14.20 -2.52
N THR A 330 0.48 -14.93 -2.84
CA THR A 330 -0.09 -15.95 -1.94
C THR A 330 0.25 -17.37 -2.40
N VAL A 331 0.68 -18.22 -1.46
CA VAL A 331 0.96 -19.65 -1.73
C VAL A 331 -0.34 -20.46 -1.78
N VAL A 332 -1.33 -20.08 -0.98
CA VAL A 332 -2.64 -20.74 -0.93
C VAL A 332 -3.69 -19.71 -1.29
N ARG A 333 -4.50 -20.03 -2.30
CA ARG A 333 -5.62 -19.18 -2.72
C ARG A 333 -6.65 -19.08 -1.60
N ARG A 334 -7.03 -17.86 -1.25
CA ARG A 334 -8.12 -17.50 -0.35
C ARG A 334 -9.03 -16.49 -1.03
N ASN A 335 -10.32 -16.53 -0.72
CA ASN A 335 -11.27 -15.60 -1.30
C ASN A 335 -11.23 -14.25 -0.60
N TYR A 336 -11.14 -13.20 -1.39
CA TYR A 336 -11.46 -11.84 -0.96
C TYR A 336 -12.93 -11.73 -0.58
N PRO A 337 -13.34 -10.68 0.17
CA PRO A 337 -14.75 -10.41 0.39
C PRO A 337 -15.43 -10.07 -0.94
N ILE A 338 -16.50 -10.80 -1.26
CA ILE A 338 -17.27 -10.65 -2.50
C ILE A 338 -18.75 -10.57 -2.14
N ALA A 339 -19.50 -9.72 -2.82
CA ALA A 339 -20.95 -9.64 -2.71
C ALA A 339 -21.61 -9.40 -4.07
N VAL A 340 -22.93 -9.66 -4.15
CA VAL A 340 -23.77 -9.18 -5.24
C VAL A 340 -24.23 -7.79 -4.87
N ALA A 341 -23.76 -6.76 -5.57
CA ALA A 341 -23.94 -5.36 -5.19
C ALA A 341 -25.39 -4.91 -5.23
N ASN A 342 -26.18 -5.44 -6.17
CA ASN A 342 -27.61 -5.15 -6.28
C ASN A 342 -28.51 -6.11 -5.46
N ARG A 343 -27.92 -6.94 -4.59
CA ARG A 343 -28.56 -7.79 -3.57
C ARG A 343 -27.70 -7.86 -2.31
N PHE A 344 -27.09 -6.75 -1.95
CA PHE A 344 -26.19 -6.66 -0.79
C PHE A 344 -26.97 -6.95 0.50
N GLY A 345 -26.42 -7.85 1.32
CA GLY A 345 -27.06 -8.29 2.56
C GLY A 345 -28.15 -9.37 2.39
N ALA A 346 -28.50 -9.75 1.15
CA ALA A 346 -29.43 -10.86 0.95
C ALA A 346 -28.80 -12.21 1.37
N PRO A 347 -29.61 -13.17 1.86
CA PRO A 347 -29.10 -14.48 2.26
C PRO A 347 -28.49 -15.22 1.06
N PRO A 348 -27.43 -16.01 1.30
CA PRO A 348 -26.82 -16.81 0.25
C PRO A 348 -27.75 -17.91 -0.24
N ALA A 349 -27.62 -18.28 -1.53
CA ALA A 349 -28.27 -19.46 -2.08
C ALA A 349 -27.67 -20.75 -1.47
N GLU A 350 -28.39 -21.87 -1.66
CA GLU A 350 -27.94 -23.18 -1.15
C GLU A 350 -26.61 -23.61 -1.76
N ASP A 351 -26.45 -23.37 -3.07
CA ASP A 351 -25.28 -23.77 -3.84
C ASP A 351 -24.23 -22.66 -3.88
N ALA A 352 -22.98 -23.07 -3.68
CA ALA A 352 -21.83 -22.18 -3.88
C ALA A 352 -21.58 -21.91 -5.37
N VAL A 353 -21.15 -20.71 -5.68
CA VAL A 353 -20.77 -20.32 -7.03
C VAL A 353 -19.28 -20.02 -7.15
N THR A 354 -18.70 -20.22 -8.32
CA THR A 354 -17.34 -19.81 -8.66
C THR A 354 -17.40 -18.60 -9.57
N VAL A 355 -16.91 -17.47 -9.11
CA VAL A 355 -16.82 -16.23 -9.89
C VAL A 355 -15.52 -16.25 -10.69
N VAL A 356 -15.65 -16.19 -12.01
CA VAL A 356 -14.54 -16.20 -12.97
C VAL A 356 -14.59 -14.96 -13.83
N GLY A 357 -13.40 -14.48 -14.23
CA GLY A 357 -13.32 -13.36 -15.16
C GLY A 357 -13.50 -13.76 -16.61
N CYS A 358 -13.29 -12.80 -17.50
CA CYS A 358 -13.48 -12.94 -18.95
C CYS A 358 -12.26 -13.50 -19.69
N LEU A 359 -11.13 -13.73 -19.01
CA LEU A 359 -9.89 -14.16 -19.66
C LEU A 359 -9.92 -15.65 -20.03
N CYS A 360 -9.39 -15.99 -21.19
CA CYS A 360 -9.24 -17.37 -21.64
C CYS A 360 -8.07 -18.08 -20.91
N THR A 361 -8.15 -18.16 -19.57
CA THR A 361 -7.18 -18.84 -18.72
C THR A 361 -7.83 -19.39 -17.46
N PRO A 362 -7.44 -20.59 -16.98
CA PRO A 362 -8.05 -21.22 -15.79
C PRO A 362 -7.67 -20.52 -14.47
N ILE A 363 -6.70 -19.61 -14.48
CA ILE A 363 -6.29 -18.86 -13.29
C ILE A 363 -7.13 -17.60 -13.07
N ASP A 364 -7.97 -17.21 -14.03
CA ASP A 364 -8.86 -16.05 -13.94
C ASP A 364 -10.10 -16.34 -13.10
N LYS A 365 -9.86 -16.45 -11.81
CA LYS A 365 -10.88 -16.81 -10.83
C LYS A 365 -10.86 -15.77 -9.71
N LEU A 366 -11.94 -15.02 -9.56
CA LEU A 366 -12.07 -13.96 -8.55
C LEU A 366 -12.67 -14.48 -7.24
N GLY A 367 -13.52 -15.50 -7.30
CA GLY A 367 -14.08 -16.18 -6.12
C GLY A 367 -14.22 -17.68 -6.37
N ASP A 368 -13.76 -18.51 -5.45
CA ASP A 368 -13.77 -19.97 -5.58
C ASP A 368 -14.77 -20.59 -4.61
N LYS A 369 -15.89 -21.12 -5.11
CA LYS A 369 -16.96 -21.77 -4.34
C LYS A 369 -17.48 -20.90 -3.19
N VAL A 370 -17.74 -19.63 -3.50
CA VAL A 370 -18.24 -18.63 -2.54
C VAL A 370 -19.76 -18.73 -2.36
N ALA A 371 -20.20 -18.37 -1.14
CA ALA A 371 -21.62 -18.27 -0.80
C ALA A 371 -22.14 -16.88 -1.20
N LEU A 372 -22.94 -16.80 -2.26
CA LEU A 372 -23.58 -15.57 -2.72
C LEU A 372 -25.09 -15.74 -2.81
N PRO A 373 -25.91 -14.68 -2.77
CA PRO A 373 -27.31 -14.73 -3.20
C PRO A 373 -27.43 -15.29 -4.60
N ALA A 374 -28.61 -15.67 -5.02
CA ALA A 374 -28.85 -16.10 -6.41
C ALA A 374 -28.37 -15.01 -7.37
N VAL A 375 -27.55 -15.39 -8.34
CA VAL A 375 -26.90 -14.48 -9.32
C VAL A 375 -27.55 -14.68 -10.68
N SER A 376 -27.74 -13.58 -11.42
CA SER A 376 -28.26 -13.54 -12.76
C SER A 376 -27.40 -12.67 -13.69
N GLU A 377 -27.51 -12.87 -15.00
CA GLU A 377 -26.92 -11.98 -15.99
C GLU A 377 -27.32 -10.53 -15.75
N GLY A 378 -26.37 -9.60 -15.87
CA GLY A 378 -26.54 -8.18 -15.60
C GLY A 378 -26.36 -7.77 -14.15
N ASP A 379 -26.32 -8.70 -13.19
CA ASP A 379 -26.00 -8.37 -11.80
C ASP A 379 -24.59 -7.79 -11.66
N LEU A 380 -24.40 -6.96 -10.63
CA LEU A 380 -23.09 -6.39 -10.29
C LEU A 380 -22.44 -7.22 -9.18
N ILE A 381 -21.23 -7.67 -9.42
CA ILE A 381 -20.38 -8.28 -8.40
C ILE A 381 -19.44 -7.22 -7.83
N ALA A 382 -19.43 -7.06 -6.51
CA ALA A 382 -18.52 -6.21 -5.78
C ALA A 382 -17.42 -7.04 -5.13
N ILE A 383 -16.16 -6.68 -5.36
CA ILE A 383 -15.00 -7.24 -4.68
C ILE A 383 -14.40 -6.13 -3.82
N PHE A 384 -14.41 -6.33 -2.51
CA PHE A 384 -13.94 -5.34 -1.54
C PHE A 384 -12.42 -5.40 -1.34
N ILE A 385 -11.90 -4.46 -0.54
CA ILE A 385 -10.46 -4.32 -0.26
C ILE A 385 -9.67 -4.09 -1.57
N ALA A 386 -10.28 -3.39 -2.51
CA ALA A 386 -9.72 -3.10 -3.83
C ALA A 386 -9.01 -1.73 -3.91
N GLY A 387 -8.90 -1.01 -2.80
CA GLY A 387 -8.28 0.32 -2.75
C GLY A 387 -6.76 0.31 -2.83
N ALA A 388 -6.11 -0.85 -2.60
CA ALA A 388 -4.67 -0.97 -2.66
C ALA A 388 -4.24 -2.13 -3.56
N TYR A 389 -3.22 -1.90 -4.40
CA TYR A 389 -2.65 -2.91 -5.31
C TYR A 389 -3.71 -3.57 -6.22
N GLY A 390 -4.71 -2.81 -6.63
CA GLY A 390 -5.74 -3.20 -7.59
C GLY A 390 -5.32 -2.91 -9.03
N ALA A 391 -5.90 -1.88 -9.64
CA ALA A 391 -5.68 -1.50 -11.04
C ALA A 391 -4.19 -1.36 -11.40
N SER A 392 -3.41 -0.67 -10.58
CA SER A 392 -1.99 -0.39 -10.87
C SER A 392 -1.05 -1.59 -10.76
N ALA A 393 -1.40 -2.61 -9.97
CA ALA A 393 -0.57 -3.81 -9.76
C ALA A 393 -1.01 -5.02 -10.59
N SER A 394 -2.00 -4.83 -11.47
CA SER A 394 -2.59 -5.89 -12.28
C SER A 394 -2.12 -5.81 -13.74
N PRO A 395 -2.06 -6.94 -14.47
CA PRO A 395 -1.60 -6.99 -15.86
C PRO A 395 -2.70 -6.53 -16.84
N ALA A 396 -3.11 -5.25 -16.75
CA ALA A 396 -4.26 -4.69 -17.45
C ALA A 396 -4.21 -4.84 -18.98
N ALA A 397 -3.01 -5.00 -19.58
CA ALA A 397 -2.86 -5.21 -21.02
C ALA A 397 -3.03 -6.68 -21.46
N PHE A 398 -3.26 -7.62 -20.52
CA PHE A 398 -3.32 -9.04 -20.85
C PHE A 398 -4.54 -9.38 -21.72
N LEU A 399 -4.32 -10.10 -22.81
CA LEU A 399 -5.29 -10.48 -23.87
C LEU A 399 -5.97 -9.29 -24.57
N GLY A 400 -5.48 -8.05 -24.39
CA GLY A 400 -6.00 -6.88 -25.11
C GLY A 400 -7.35 -6.37 -24.62
N HIS A 401 -7.81 -6.78 -23.45
CA HIS A 401 -8.98 -6.19 -22.80
C HIS A 401 -8.72 -4.73 -22.40
N PRO A 402 -9.76 -3.87 -22.38
CA PRO A 402 -9.62 -2.49 -21.96
C PRO A 402 -9.21 -2.41 -20.49
N ALA A 403 -8.52 -1.33 -20.12
CA ALA A 403 -8.24 -1.03 -18.71
C ALA A 403 -9.56 -0.78 -17.96
N PRO A 404 -9.61 -1.04 -16.64
CA PRO A 404 -10.78 -0.73 -15.84
C PRO A 404 -10.97 0.78 -15.71
N LEU A 405 -12.21 1.22 -15.50
CA LEU A 405 -12.52 2.59 -15.11
C LEU A 405 -12.18 2.80 -13.63
N GLU A 406 -11.90 4.03 -13.25
CA GLU A 406 -11.63 4.41 -11.87
C GLU A 406 -12.43 5.68 -11.51
N LEU A 407 -13.05 5.69 -10.34
CA LEU A 407 -13.86 6.79 -9.82
C LEU A 407 -13.51 7.05 -8.35
N LEU A 408 -13.25 8.31 -8.01
CA LEU A 408 -13.06 8.77 -6.64
C LEU A 408 -14.32 9.50 -6.16
N LEU A 409 -14.79 9.16 -4.97
CA LEU A 409 -15.91 9.80 -4.29
C LEU A 409 -15.43 10.64 -3.12
N GLY A 410 -16.11 11.77 -2.86
CA GLY A 410 -15.85 12.66 -1.71
C GLY A 410 -15.06 13.92 -2.00
#